data_72b69d98eb07ce7c3a1f0229d7224d7b
#
_entry.id   72b69d98eb07ce7c3a1f0229d7224d7b
#
_cell.length_a   1.000
_cell.length_b   1.000
_cell.length_c   1.000
_cell.angle_alpha   90.00
_cell.angle_beta   90.00
_cell.angle_gamma   90.00
#
_symmetry.space_group_name_H-M   'P 1'
#
loop_
_entity.id
_entity.type
_entity.pdbx_description
1 polymer ?
#
loop_
_entity_poly.entity_id
_entity_poly.type
_entity_poly.pdbx_seq_one_letter_code
_entity_poly.pdbx_strand_id
1 'polypeptide(L)'
;MKLKSYIAVSLCAFALAGCSDDDKKIGVTVDGDAIEIGAEGGTRNIKVTADDAWIATTNDPWITISPANGRGSAQCRIIIDSALRNEPRQGIVRIQNQNDWEERRDITVSQDGYDYAITLDDKEINVSNYAAYDDRSFDVRVKTNVDFDIEIPEEAQAWLTAGDYKVELDRGLRPREVTVRFNWGINSRDIERNAVVKFRPKDEVTLARQDELSVNQNAAEPIEEDTRAGDSVALLAIARSLNMWESWETNEKMDNWDNVVLWEEGMDGYTPEKAGRVKFARFSTFGTKEGLPFEVQYLTAADELVFFSNTNWTTFDLSTGEYITKLGQLRRLTISGYGLVDLDPDFKNLKNLESLDISVNNFEKIPEVLTKENFPKLHALYLKTCQRGVIYDLSNTTTTHFGGLFEETDQTREFPRRLLEWDNLDTLTLSVNYLQGRIPDMKDYAQKYTQADISAADSLPQALVGTPKVLPNIKRFSINLNRLTGELPEWLLHHPALDWMDPFTLVFTQEGKDQDGKLAGFTNEPVNLDEYYRFYEGKKYLDPNKKEE
;
A
#
# COMPACT_ATOMS: atom_id res chain seq x y z
N MET A 1 19.49 -4.05 -44.76
CA MET A 1 19.67 -3.58 -46.17
C MET A 1 19.62 -4.80 -47.08
N LYS A 2 18.46 -5.12 -47.65
CA LYS A 2 18.33 -6.10 -48.73
C LYS A 2 17.37 -5.51 -49.77
N LEU A 3 17.96 -5.17 -50.90
CA LEU A 3 17.34 -4.64 -52.10
C LEU A 3 16.50 -5.73 -52.72
N LYS A 4 15.20 -5.50 -52.96
CA LYS A 4 14.39 -6.33 -53.82
C LYS A 4 14.28 -5.66 -55.18
N SER A 5 14.86 -6.32 -56.19
CA SER A 5 14.76 -5.97 -57.61
C SER A 5 13.33 -6.17 -58.11
N TYR A 6 12.77 -5.14 -58.70
CA TYR A 6 11.58 -5.25 -59.53
C TYR A 6 12.02 -5.48 -60.97
N ILE A 7 11.59 -6.60 -61.55
CA ILE A 7 11.71 -6.86 -62.98
C ILE A 7 10.42 -6.36 -63.64
N ALA A 8 10.53 -5.28 -64.39
CA ALA A 8 9.47 -4.80 -65.26
C ALA A 8 9.58 -5.56 -66.61
N VAL A 9 8.58 -6.33 -66.92
CA VAL A 9 8.44 -6.92 -68.28
C VAL A 9 7.53 -6.00 -69.07
N SER A 10 8.13 -5.29 -70.02
CA SER A 10 7.44 -4.48 -70.99
C SER A 10 7.01 -5.39 -72.19
N LEU A 11 5.73 -5.52 -72.42
CA LEU A 11 5.20 -6.20 -73.58
C LEU A 11 4.69 -5.15 -74.58
N CYS A 12 5.42 -4.96 -75.66
CA CYS A 12 4.96 -4.18 -76.83
C CYS A 12 3.95 -4.99 -77.60
N ALA A 13 2.73 -4.49 -77.71
CA ALA A 13 1.72 -5.03 -78.62
C ALA A 13 1.61 -4.14 -79.86
N PHE A 14 1.84 -4.74 -81.00
CA PHE A 14 1.63 -4.13 -82.35
C PHE A 14 0.14 -3.96 -82.57
N ALA A 15 -0.25 -2.77 -82.98
CA ALA A 15 -1.58 -2.48 -83.50
C ALA A 15 -1.68 -2.85 -84.99
N LEU A 16 -2.57 -3.74 -85.30
CA LEU A 16 -3.10 -3.87 -86.65
C LEU A 16 -4.49 -3.27 -86.68
N ALA A 17 -4.63 -2.18 -87.41
CA ALA A 17 -5.92 -1.58 -87.73
C ALA A 17 -6.66 -2.43 -88.71
N GLY A 18 -7.81 -2.95 -88.36
CA GLY A 18 -8.80 -3.54 -89.18
C GLY A 18 -10.16 -2.94 -88.87
N CYS A 19 -10.68 -2.06 -89.71
CA CYS A 19 -12.07 -1.61 -89.62
C CYS A 19 -12.99 -2.78 -89.95
N SER A 20 -13.86 -3.17 -89.05
CA SER A 20 -15.15 -3.74 -89.30
C SER A 20 -16.09 -3.17 -88.25
N ASP A 21 -17.11 -2.43 -88.70
CA ASP A 21 -18.27 -2.05 -87.87
C ASP A 21 -19.03 -3.30 -87.48
N ASP A 22 -18.61 -3.94 -86.46
CA ASP A 22 -19.42 -4.80 -85.61
C ASP A 22 -19.57 -4.10 -84.31
N ASP A 23 -20.77 -3.67 -83.94
CA ASP A 23 -21.14 -3.28 -82.57
C ASP A 23 -20.75 -4.44 -81.63
N LYS A 24 -19.49 -4.47 -81.22
CA LYS A 24 -19.05 -5.42 -80.22
C LYS A 24 -19.77 -5.07 -78.91
N LYS A 25 -20.80 -5.85 -78.61
CA LYS A 25 -21.42 -5.85 -77.34
C LYS A 25 -20.30 -5.90 -76.28
N ILE A 26 -20.24 -4.88 -75.46
CA ILE A 26 -19.36 -4.85 -74.34
C ILE A 26 -20.00 -5.74 -73.26
N GLY A 27 -19.67 -7.00 -73.23
CA GLY A 27 -20.16 -7.89 -72.19
C GLY A 27 -19.90 -7.32 -70.79
N VAL A 28 -20.25 -8.04 -69.71
CA VAL A 28 -19.99 -7.62 -68.35
C VAL A 28 -18.48 -7.56 -68.11
N THR A 29 -17.99 -6.39 -67.73
CA THR A 29 -16.59 -6.16 -67.28
C THR A 29 -16.54 -5.46 -65.91
N VAL A 30 -15.47 -5.68 -65.20
CA VAL A 30 -15.19 -5.08 -63.88
C VAL A 30 -13.79 -4.47 -63.87
N ASP A 31 -13.54 -3.47 -63.07
CA ASP A 31 -12.27 -2.77 -62.99
C ASP A 31 -11.21 -3.48 -62.13
N GLY A 32 -11.47 -4.74 -61.70
CA GLY A 32 -10.54 -5.62 -61.00
C GLY A 32 -11.12 -7.02 -60.80
N ASP A 33 -10.26 -8.02 -60.79
CA ASP A 33 -10.61 -9.44 -60.66
C ASP A 33 -10.20 -10.03 -59.29
N ALA A 34 -9.54 -9.23 -58.44
CA ALA A 34 -9.13 -9.63 -57.10
C ALA A 34 -9.26 -8.47 -56.12
N ILE A 35 -9.66 -8.80 -54.90
CA ILE A 35 -9.69 -7.93 -53.75
C ILE A 35 -8.89 -8.59 -52.64
N GLU A 36 -7.82 -7.92 -52.20
CA GLU A 36 -7.06 -8.29 -51.02
C GLU A 36 -7.42 -7.35 -49.87
N ILE A 37 -7.72 -7.91 -48.72
CA ILE A 37 -8.13 -7.14 -47.54
C ILE A 37 -7.62 -7.79 -46.25
N GLY A 38 -7.26 -6.97 -45.28
CA GLY A 38 -6.84 -7.45 -43.97
C GLY A 38 -7.97 -8.05 -43.14
N ALA A 39 -7.64 -8.62 -42.00
CA ALA A 39 -8.57 -9.31 -41.11
C ALA A 39 -9.76 -8.44 -40.66
N GLU A 40 -9.60 -7.13 -40.59
CA GLU A 40 -10.63 -6.19 -40.13
C GLU A 40 -11.81 -6.06 -41.13
N GLY A 41 -11.62 -6.53 -42.36
CA GLY A 41 -12.61 -6.34 -43.39
C GLY A 41 -12.69 -4.91 -43.88
N GLY A 42 -13.84 -4.51 -44.37
CA GLY A 42 -14.09 -3.16 -44.86
C GLY A 42 -14.88 -3.13 -46.16
N THR A 43 -14.80 -2.01 -46.91
CA THR A 43 -15.55 -1.79 -48.12
C THR A 43 -14.61 -1.56 -49.31
N ARG A 44 -14.88 -2.19 -50.43
CA ARG A 44 -14.24 -1.94 -51.73
C ARG A 44 -15.30 -1.54 -52.76
N ASN A 45 -15.03 -0.49 -53.51
CA ASN A 45 -15.87 -0.07 -54.61
C ASN A 45 -15.31 -0.67 -55.90
N ILE A 46 -16.17 -1.24 -56.70
CA ILE A 46 -15.85 -1.74 -58.03
C ILE A 46 -16.77 -1.06 -59.07
N LYS A 47 -16.23 -0.84 -60.23
CA LYS A 47 -17.01 -0.35 -61.36
C LYS A 47 -17.40 -1.53 -62.25
N VAL A 48 -18.70 -1.73 -62.36
CA VAL A 48 -19.26 -2.69 -63.30
C VAL A 48 -19.59 -1.92 -64.57
N THR A 49 -19.19 -2.45 -65.72
CA THR A 49 -19.58 -1.94 -67.06
C THR A 49 -20.24 -3.06 -67.81
N ALA A 50 -21.48 -2.85 -68.26
CA ALA A 50 -22.29 -3.84 -68.99
C ALA A 50 -23.19 -3.13 -69.99
N ASP A 51 -23.53 -3.83 -71.00
CA ASP A 51 -24.48 -3.34 -72.07
C ASP A 51 -25.95 -3.48 -71.65
N ASP A 52 -26.22 -4.38 -70.68
CA ASP A 52 -27.58 -4.69 -70.24
C ASP A 52 -27.66 -4.83 -68.71
N ALA A 53 -28.75 -5.41 -68.23
CA ALA A 53 -28.94 -5.70 -66.83
C ALA A 53 -27.95 -6.77 -66.31
N TRP A 54 -27.39 -6.53 -65.13
CA TRP A 54 -26.46 -7.45 -64.49
C TRP A 54 -26.90 -7.75 -63.06
N ILE A 55 -26.47 -8.88 -62.55
CA ILE A 55 -26.62 -9.27 -61.14
C ILE A 55 -25.25 -9.64 -60.56
N ALA A 56 -25.07 -9.31 -59.28
CA ALA A 56 -23.90 -9.67 -58.50
C ALA A 56 -24.34 -10.63 -57.38
N THR A 57 -23.66 -11.75 -57.25
CA THR A 57 -23.99 -12.79 -56.28
C THR A 57 -22.73 -13.28 -55.57
N THR A 58 -22.90 -13.78 -54.36
CA THR A 58 -21.88 -14.50 -53.62
C THR A 58 -22.53 -15.60 -52.79
N ASN A 59 -21.83 -16.69 -52.57
CA ASN A 59 -22.22 -17.75 -51.64
C ASN A 59 -21.59 -17.57 -50.27
N ASP A 60 -20.74 -16.57 -50.10
CA ASP A 60 -19.95 -16.33 -48.90
C ASP A 60 -20.71 -15.38 -47.99
N PRO A 61 -21.21 -15.84 -46.83
CA PRO A 61 -22.07 -15.05 -45.95
C PRO A 61 -21.36 -13.84 -45.30
N TRP A 62 -20.05 -13.79 -45.40
CA TRP A 62 -19.22 -12.71 -44.92
C TRP A 62 -18.95 -11.60 -45.95
N ILE A 63 -19.53 -11.73 -47.14
CA ILE A 63 -19.45 -10.75 -48.22
C ILE A 63 -20.87 -10.24 -48.52
N THR A 64 -21.05 -8.92 -48.45
CA THR A 64 -22.30 -8.25 -48.80
C THR A 64 -22.07 -7.36 -50.02
N ILE A 65 -23.00 -7.38 -50.95
CA ILE A 65 -22.89 -6.65 -52.22
C ILE A 65 -24.01 -5.61 -52.29
N SER A 66 -23.68 -4.35 -52.57
CA SER A 66 -24.67 -3.26 -52.67
C SER A 66 -24.31 -2.20 -53.73
N PRO A 67 -25.14 -1.96 -54.75
CA PRO A 67 -26.30 -2.75 -55.14
C PRO A 67 -25.91 -4.12 -55.70
N ALA A 68 -26.74 -5.14 -55.48
CA ALA A 68 -26.54 -6.49 -55.97
C ALA A 68 -27.05 -6.67 -57.41
N ASN A 69 -27.58 -5.64 -58.05
CA ASN A 69 -27.98 -5.63 -59.43
C ASN A 69 -27.93 -4.21 -60.03
N GLY A 70 -27.89 -4.12 -61.34
CA GLY A 70 -27.86 -2.84 -62.04
C GLY A 70 -28.13 -3.00 -63.53
N ARG A 71 -28.11 -1.89 -64.25
CA ARG A 71 -28.21 -1.85 -65.71
C ARG A 71 -27.18 -0.87 -66.26
N GLY A 72 -26.44 -1.28 -67.27
CA GLY A 72 -25.35 -0.48 -67.80
C GLY A 72 -24.17 -0.34 -66.81
N SER A 73 -23.45 0.77 -66.88
CA SER A 73 -22.33 1.03 -66.02
C SER A 73 -22.79 1.55 -64.66
N ALA A 74 -22.34 0.93 -63.59
CA ALA A 74 -22.68 1.33 -62.22
C ALA A 74 -21.52 1.05 -61.23
N GLN A 75 -21.52 1.77 -60.11
CA GLN A 75 -20.66 1.49 -58.98
C GLN A 75 -21.32 0.45 -58.07
N CYS A 76 -20.56 -0.56 -57.69
CA CYS A 76 -20.98 -1.60 -56.78
C CYS A 76 -20.01 -1.62 -55.58
N ARG A 77 -20.54 -1.71 -54.38
CA ARG A 77 -19.75 -1.83 -53.13
C ARG A 77 -19.75 -3.29 -52.70
N ILE A 78 -18.58 -3.81 -52.47
CA ILE A 78 -18.36 -5.10 -51.81
C ILE A 78 -17.96 -4.80 -50.37
N ILE A 79 -18.82 -5.19 -49.43
CA ILE A 79 -18.62 -5.03 -47.99
C ILE A 79 -18.18 -6.39 -47.45
N ILE A 80 -17.06 -6.41 -46.78
CA ILE A 80 -16.40 -7.62 -46.31
C ILE A 80 -16.37 -7.53 -44.76
N ASP A 81 -17.02 -8.49 -44.10
CA ASP A 81 -17.04 -8.58 -42.67
C ASP A 81 -15.65 -8.92 -42.11
N SER A 82 -15.40 -8.55 -40.85
CA SER A 82 -14.15 -8.92 -40.18
C SER A 82 -13.98 -10.43 -40.09
N ALA A 83 -12.74 -10.88 -40.15
CA ALA A 83 -12.38 -12.29 -39.95
C ALA A 83 -12.77 -12.77 -38.55
N LEU A 84 -13.13 -14.04 -38.42
CA LEU A 84 -13.45 -14.67 -37.13
C LEU A 84 -12.42 -15.72 -36.73
N ARG A 85 -11.40 -15.94 -37.55
CA ARG A 85 -10.38 -16.98 -37.38
C ARG A 85 -9.00 -16.46 -37.75
N ASN A 86 -7.99 -17.21 -37.36
CA ASN A 86 -6.59 -16.94 -37.67
C ASN A 86 -6.26 -17.29 -39.14
N GLU A 87 -6.92 -18.32 -39.71
CA GLU A 87 -6.66 -18.72 -41.08
C GLU A 87 -7.24 -17.70 -42.06
N PRO A 88 -6.51 -17.38 -43.14
CA PRO A 88 -7.03 -16.57 -44.23
C PRO A 88 -8.18 -17.30 -44.93
N ARG A 89 -9.08 -16.53 -45.52
CA ARG A 89 -10.22 -17.06 -46.24
C ARG A 89 -10.35 -16.42 -47.62
N GLN A 90 -10.97 -17.16 -48.53
CA GLN A 90 -11.28 -16.65 -49.85
C GLN A 90 -12.76 -16.85 -50.14
N GLY A 91 -13.31 -15.91 -50.90
CA GLY A 91 -14.68 -15.94 -51.40
C GLY A 91 -14.74 -15.41 -52.81
N ILE A 92 -15.84 -15.65 -53.47
CA ILE A 92 -16.05 -15.24 -54.87
C ILE A 92 -17.29 -14.36 -54.93
N VAL A 93 -17.11 -13.20 -55.55
CA VAL A 93 -18.21 -12.35 -56.02
C VAL A 93 -18.35 -12.54 -57.51
N ARG A 94 -19.49 -13.05 -57.97
CA ARG A 94 -19.81 -13.27 -59.36
C ARG A 94 -20.70 -12.15 -59.85
N ILE A 95 -20.28 -11.52 -60.95
CA ILE A 95 -21.06 -10.53 -61.65
C ILE A 95 -21.36 -11.10 -63.03
N GLN A 96 -22.65 -11.20 -63.40
CA GLN A 96 -23.09 -11.84 -64.60
C GLN A 96 -24.21 -11.05 -65.28
N ASN A 97 -24.27 -11.15 -66.58
CA ASN A 97 -25.37 -10.60 -67.36
C ASN A 97 -26.68 -11.37 -67.04
N GLN A 98 -27.77 -10.64 -66.84
CA GLN A 98 -29.04 -11.23 -66.43
C GLN A 98 -29.68 -12.06 -67.59
N ASN A 99 -29.37 -11.70 -68.84
CA ASN A 99 -29.93 -12.32 -70.01
C ASN A 99 -28.97 -13.34 -70.69
N ASP A 100 -27.69 -13.31 -70.37
CA ASP A 100 -26.67 -14.23 -70.83
C ASP A 100 -25.75 -14.68 -69.68
N TRP A 101 -25.98 -15.90 -69.21
CA TRP A 101 -25.29 -16.46 -68.03
C TRP A 101 -23.85 -16.90 -68.33
N GLU A 102 -23.47 -16.97 -69.58
CA GLU A 102 -22.09 -17.25 -69.96
C GLU A 102 -21.21 -16.01 -69.85
N GLU A 103 -21.81 -14.81 -69.99
CA GLU A 103 -21.13 -13.55 -69.75
C GLU A 103 -21.06 -13.25 -68.29
N ARG A 104 -19.97 -13.64 -67.68
CA ARG A 104 -19.72 -13.47 -66.26
C ARG A 104 -18.28 -13.05 -65.95
N ARG A 105 -18.10 -12.40 -64.81
CA ARG A 105 -16.79 -12.09 -64.16
C ARG A 105 -16.84 -12.51 -62.71
N ASP A 106 -15.83 -13.24 -62.33
CA ASP A 106 -15.62 -13.65 -60.97
C ASP A 106 -14.52 -12.75 -60.34
N ILE A 107 -14.78 -12.17 -59.18
CA ILE A 107 -13.84 -11.40 -58.38
C ILE A 107 -13.50 -12.25 -57.20
N THR A 108 -12.22 -12.57 -57.06
CA THR A 108 -11.72 -13.28 -55.90
C THR A 108 -11.50 -12.30 -54.74
N VAL A 109 -12.11 -12.56 -53.58
CA VAL A 109 -11.92 -11.81 -52.37
C VAL A 109 -11.04 -12.65 -51.42
N SER A 110 -9.82 -12.19 -51.18
CA SER A 110 -8.88 -12.82 -50.23
C SER A 110 -8.81 -11.97 -49.01
N GLN A 111 -9.10 -12.55 -47.84
CA GLN A 111 -9.04 -11.89 -46.57
C GLN A 111 -8.07 -12.61 -45.65
N ASP A 112 -7.20 -11.82 -45.00
CA ASP A 112 -6.31 -12.32 -43.96
C ASP A 112 -7.09 -12.72 -42.71
N GLY A 113 -6.56 -13.66 -41.94
CA GLY A 113 -7.01 -13.95 -40.59
C GLY A 113 -6.37 -13.02 -39.55
N TYR A 114 -6.92 -12.97 -38.35
CA TYR A 114 -6.29 -12.28 -37.26
C TYR A 114 -5.13 -13.11 -36.71
N ASP A 115 -3.96 -12.52 -36.62
CA ASP A 115 -2.88 -13.10 -35.82
C ASP A 115 -3.23 -13.07 -34.34
N TYR A 116 -2.80 -14.07 -33.59
CA TYR A 116 -2.84 -14.02 -32.14
C TYR A 116 -1.80 -13.02 -31.67
N ALA A 117 -2.22 -12.02 -30.94
CA ALA A 117 -1.33 -10.97 -30.50
C ALA A 117 -1.79 -10.30 -29.21
N ILE A 118 -0.82 -9.90 -28.42
CA ILE A 118 -0.91 -8.93 -27.36
C ILE A 118 -0.12 -7.72 -27.85
N THR A 119 -0.70 -6.53 -27.82
CA THR A 119 -0.08 -5.30 -28.32
C THR A 119 -0.39 -4.17 -27.37
N LEU A 120 0.63 -3.45 -26.95
CA LEU A 120 0.52 -2.27 -26.11
C LEU A 120 0.46 -1.01 -26.97
N ASP A 121 -0.39 -0.05 -26.58
CA ASP A 121 -0.41 1.27 -27.22
C ASP A 121 0.86 2.05 -26.86
N ASP A 122 1.25 2.03 -25.60
CA ASP A 122 2.48 2.63 -25.08
C ASP A 122 3.44 1.54 -24.62
N LYS A 123 4.71 1.65 -25.00
CA LYS A 123 5.76 0.69 -24.65
C LYS A 123 6.76 1.20 -23.64
N GLU A 124 6.64 2.46 -23.30
CA GLU A 124 7.51 3.13 -22.32
C GLU A 124 6.68 4.11 -21.50
N ILE A 125 6.80 4.01 -20.20
CA ILE A 125 6.19 4.92 -19.23
C ILE A 125 7.29 5.46 -18.33
N ASN A 126 7.31 6.79 -18.18
CA ASN A 126 8.22 7.47 -17.28
C ASN A 126 7.42 8.04 -16.12
N VAL A 127 7.78 7.67 -14.89
CA VAL A 127 7.14 8.17 -13.68
C VAL A 127 8.16 8.95 -12.85
N SER A 128 7.68 9.92 -12.08
CA SER A 128 8.53 10.69 -11.16
C SER A 128 9.01 9.81 -9.99
N ASN A 129 10.03 10.29 -9.29
CA ASN A 129 10.45 9.65 -8.04
C ASN A 129 9.37 9.73 -6.95
N TYR A 130 8.49 10.75 -7.02
CA TYR A 130 7.42 11.00 -6.07
C TYR A 130 6.17 11.54 -6.76
N ALA A 131 5.00 11.13 -6.25
CA ALA A 131 3.72 11.80 -6.44
C ALA A 131 2.86 11.60 -5.17
N ALA A 132 1.75 12.33 -5.04
CA ALA A 132 0.77 12.04 -3.99
C ALA A 132 0.25 10.61 -4.14
N TYR A 133 -0.17 9.98 -3.05
CA TYR A 133 -0.52 8.55 -3.05
C TYR A 133 -1.55 8.19 -4.12
N ASP A 134 -2.60 9.01 -4.26
CA ASP A 134 -3.66 8.77 -5.23
C ASP A 134 -3.22 8.96 -6.69
N ASP A 135 -2.11 9.66 -6.92
CA ASP A 135 -1.55 9.93 -8.24
C ASP A 135 -0.46 8.93 -8.66
N ARG A 136 -0.14 7.95 -7.80
CA ARG A 136 0.90 6.94 -8.06
C ARG A 136 0.37 5.78 -8.87
N SER A 137 -0.34 6.07 -9.94
CA SER A 137 -0.85 5.06 -10.86
C SER A 137 -0.80 5.54 -12.30
N PHE A 138 -0.80 4.59 -13.23
CA PHE A 138 -0.98 4.83 -14.65
C PHE A 138 -1.75 3.68 -15.27
N ASP A 139 -2.45 3.96 -16.34
CA ASP A 139 -3.23 2.98 -17.08
C ASP A 139 -2.51 2.60 -18.37
N VAL A 140 -2.42 1.31 -18.65
CA VAL A 140 -1.87 0.74 -19.89
C VAL A 140 -2.99 0.12 -20.71
N ARG A 141 -3.10 0.53 -21.98
CA ARG A 141 -4.06 -0.04 -22.92
C ARG A 141 -3.43 -1.19 -23.67
N VAL A 142 -4.06 -2.32 -23.55
CA VAL A 142 -3.63 -3.59 -24.16
C VAL A 142 -4.66 -4.02 -25.19
N LYS A 143 -4.28 -4.12 -26.45
CA LYS A 143 -5.10 -4.73 -27.51
C LYS A 143 -4.74 -6.20 -27.63
N THR A 144 -5.70 -7.07 -27.39
CA THR A 144 -5.46 -8.52 -27.39
C THR A 144 -6.65 -9.30 -27.90
N ASN A 145 -6.37 -10.45 -28.48
CA ASN A 145 -7.34 -11.50 -28.80
C ASN A 145 -7.01 -12.84 -28.14
N VAL A 146 -6.12 -12.82 -27.17
CA VAL A 146 -5.77 -13.94 -26.28
C VAL A 146 -5.78 -13.50 -24.82
N ASP A 147 -6.05 -14.40 -23.91
CA ASP A 147 -5.87 -14.15 -22.48
C ASP A 147 -4.38 -14.09 -22.14
N PHE A 148 -4.00 -13.24 -21.19
CA PHE A 148 -2.60 -13.01 -20.87
C PHE A 148 -2.35 -12.85 -19.37
N ASP A 149 -1.11 -13.12 -18.98
CA ASP A 149 -0.56 -12.82 -17.68
C ASP A 149 0.46 -11.69 -17.76
N ILE A 150 0.59 -10.95 -16.67
CA ILE A 150 1.55 -9.87 -16.52
C ILE A 150 2.69 -10.36 -15.61
N GLU A 151 3.90 -10.34 -16.15
CA GLU A 151 5.11 -10.72 -15.42
C GLU A 151 5.93 -9.47 -15.10
N ILE A 152 5.94 -9.10 -13.82
CA ILE A 152 6.77 -8.03 -13.26
C ILE A 152 8.03 -8.67 -12.71
N PRO A 153 9.25 -8.17 -13.06
CA PRO A 153 10.50 -8.68 -12.51
C PRO A 153 10.51 -8.66 -10.98
N GLU A 154 11.09 -9.67 -10.34
CA GLU A 154 11.09 -9.82 -8.89
C GLU A 154 11.65 -8.58 -8.17
N GLU A 155 12.74 -8.02 -8.70
CA GLU A 155 13.35 -6.79 -8.18
C GLU A 155 12.46 -5.54 -8.28
N ALA A 156 11.47 -5.57 -9.16
CA ALA A 156 10.53 -4.46 -9.34
C ALA A 156 9.25 -4.61 -8.55
N GLN A 157 8.91 -5.81 -8.07
CA GLN A 157 7.66 -6.07 -7.34
C GLN A 157 7.53 -5.28 -6.04
N ALA A 158 8.66 -4.86 -5.47
CA ALA A 158 8.68 -4.01 -4.28
C ALA A 158 8.15 -2.59 -4.53
N TRP A 159 8.09 -2.14 -5.79
CA TRP A 159 7.71 -0.76 -6.11
C TRP A 159 6.73 -0.62 -7.29
N LEU A 160 6.47 -1.69 -8.03
CA LEU A 160 5.56 -1.69 -9.18
C LEU A 160 4.61 -2.88 -9.05
N THR A 161 3.31 -2.63 -9.09
CA THR A 161 2.28 -3.66 -9.00
C THR A 161 1.23 -3.45 -10.07
N ALA A 162 0.68 -4.54 -10.62
CA ALA A 162 -0.49 -4.50 -11.50
C ALA A 162 -1.76 -4.66 -10.66
N GLY A 163 -2.75 -3.83 -10.94
CA GLY A 163 -4.10 -3.99 -10.38
C GLY A 163 -4.86 -5.13 -11.06
N ASP A 164 -6.05 -5.41 -10.55
CA ASP A 164 -6.94 -6.40 -11.14
C ASP A 164 -7.38 -5.99 -12.55
N TYR A 165 -7.35 -6.92 -13.47
CA TYR A 165 -7.82 -6.75 -14.84
C TYR A 165 -8.59 -7.98 -15.30
N LYS A 166 -9.46 -7.79 -16.29
CA LYS A 166 -10.25 -8.87 -16.87
C LYS A 166 -10.17 -8.81 -18.39
N VAL A 167 -9.75 -9.91 -18.98
CA VAL A 167 -9.74 -10.07 -20.44
C VAL A 167 -11.08 -10.66 -20.89
N GLU A 168 -11.84 -9.88 -21.65
CA GLU A 168 -13.08 -10.36 -22.27
C GLU A 168 -12.84 -10.56 -23.77
N LEU A 169 -12.62 -11.81 -24.15
CA LEU A 169 -12.40 -12.18 -25.53
C LEU A 169 -13.72 -12.18 -26.32
N ASP A 170 -13.65 -11.75 -27.59
CA ASP A 170 -14.76 -11.87 -28.51
C ASP A 170 -14.93 -13.33 -29.01
N ARG A 171 -16.12 -13.69 -29.48
CA ARG A 171 -16.36 -15.01 -30.08
C ARG A 171 -15.55 -15.24 -31.37
N GLY A 172 -15.11 -14.16 -31.99
CA GLY A 172 -14.12 -14.16 -33.07
C GLY A 172 -12.78 -13.64 -32.54
N LEU A 173 -11.74 -13.74 -33.36
CA LEU A 173 -10.39 -13.31 -32.99
C LEU A 173 -10.18 -11.79 -33.13
N ARG A 174 -11.24 -10.99 -33.17
CA ARG A 174 -11.12 -9.54 -33.20
C ARG A 174 -10.46 -9.08 -31.86
N PRO A 175 -9.35 -8.34 -31.95
CA PRO A 175 -8.72 -7.81 -30.76
C PRO A 175 -9.67 -6.91 -29.95
N ARG A 176 -9.63 -7.05 -28.62
CA ARG A 176 -10.33 -6.22 -27.64
C ARG A 176 -9.33 -5.37 -26.89
N GLU A 177 -9.77 -4.24 -26.44
CA GLU A 177 -8.99 -3.36 -25.59
C GLU A 177 -9.25 -3.70 -24.13
N VAL A 178 -8.18 -3.87 -23.37
CA VAL A 178 -8.17 -4.08 -21.91
C VAL A 178 -7.31 -2.99 -21.31
N THR A 179 -7.82 -2.32 -20.29
CA THR A 179 -7.03 -1.36 -19.52
C THR A 179 -6.50 -2.03 -18.26
N VAL A 180 -5.20 -1.97 -18.07
CA VAL A 180 -4.52 -2.44 -16.86
C VAL A 180 -3.98 -1.24 -16.11
N ARG A 181 -4.38 -1.10 -14.85
CA ARG A 181 -3.83 -0.09 -13.95
C ARG A 181 -2.60 -0.63 -13.26
N PHE A 182 -1.54 0.15 -13.28
CA PHE A 182 -0.34 -0.09 -12.50
C PHE A 182 -0.24 0.94 -11.38
N ASN A 183 0.22 0.48 -10.21
CA ASN A 183 0.55 1.35 -9.08
C ASN A 183 2.05 1.28 -8.84
N TRP A 184 2.63 2.41 -8.42
CA TRP A 184 4.05 2.51 -8.16
C TRP A 184 4.36 3.18 -6.83
N GLY A 185 5.42 2.72 -6.17
CA GLY A 185 5.92 3.27 -4.92
C GLY A 185 6.97 4.38 -5.15
N ILE A 186 7.19 5.20 -4.12
CA ILE A 186 8.21 6.27 -4.14
C ILE A 186 9.60 5.68 -4.38
N ASN A 187 10.41 6.38 -5.18
CA ASN A 187 11.84 6.15 -5.24
C ASN A 187 12.54 7.22 -4.39
N SER A 188 12.99 6.85 -3.21
CA SER A 188 13.69 7.72 -2.29
C SER A 188 15.22 7.71 -2.48
N ARG A 189 15.72 6.85 -3.38
CA ARG A 189 17.15 6.72 -3.66
C ARG A 189 17.58 7.66 -4.77
N ASP A 190 18.83 8.06 -4.74
CA ASP A 190 19.53 8.88 -5.76
C ASP A 190 19.90 8.10 -7.04
N ILE A 191 19.24 6.96 -7.26
CA ILE A 191 19.45 6.06 -8.39
C ILE A 191 18.10 5.85 -9.09
N GLU A 192 18.08 6.06 -10.40
CA GLU A 192 16.95 5.70 -11.25
C GLU A 192 16.72 4.18 -11.22
N ARG A 193 15.48 3.78 -11.37
CA ARG A 193 15.13 2.36 -11.48
C ARG A 193 14.22 2.10 -12.67
N ASN A 194 14.36 0.90 -13.23
CA ASN A 194 13.63 0.46 -14.41
C ASN A 194 13.02 -0.91 -14.18
N ALA A 195 11.88 -1.16 -14.81
CA ALA A 195 11.26 -2.47 -14.87
C ALA A 195 10.79 -2.75 -16.30
N VAL A 196 11.10 -3.93 -16.83
CA VAL A 196 10.55 -4.41 -18.09
C VAL A 196 9.46 -5.43 -17.77
N VAL A 197 8.23 -4.99 -17.90
CA VAL A 197 7.03 -5.78 -17.63
C VAL A 197 6.64 -6.54 -18.90
N LYS A 198 6.44 -7.86 -18.81
CA LYS A 198 6.10 -8.71 -19.94
C LYS A 198 4.63 -9.10 -19.91
N PHE A 199 3.99 -8.99 -21.05
CA PHE A 199 2.62 -9.43 -21.26
C PHE A 199 2.67 -10.74 -22.06
N ARG A 200 2.39 -11.87 -21.41
CA ARG A 200 2.51 -13.20 -21.99
C ARG A 200 1.16 -13.88 -22.12
N PRO A 201 0.88 -14.59 -23.24
CA PRO A 201 -0.34 -15.38 -23.32
C PRO A 201 -0.36 -16.47 -22.25
N LYS A 202 -1.52 -16.67 -21.62
CA LYS A 202 -1.72 -17.74 -20.62
C LYS A 202 -1.66 -19.12 -21.24
N ASP A 203 -2.07 -19.24 -22.51
CA ASP A 203 -2.05 -20.48 -23.25
C ASP A 203 -0.74 -20.61 -24.03
N GLU A 204 0.17 -21.46 -23.55
CA GLU A 204 1.44 -21.74 -24.21
C GLU A 204 1.30 -22.38 -25.60
N VAL A 205 0.15 -22.98 -25.92
CA VAL A 205 -0.12 -23.58 -27.22
C VAL A 205 -0.30 -22.51 -28.29
N THR A 206 -0.62 -21.30 -27.89
CA THR A 206 -0.85 -20.17 -28.78
C THR A 206 0.45 -19.43 -29.04
N LEU A 207 0.99 -19.52 -30.25
CA LEU A 207 2.15 -18.72 -30.68
C LEU A 207 1.76 -17.25 -30.88
N ALA A 208 1.27 -16.62 -29.82
CA ALA A 208 0.88 -15.22 -29.86
C ALA A 208 2.11 -14.30 -29.84
N ARG A 209 2.03 -13.21 -30.58
CA ARG A 209 3.00 -12.13 -30.45
C ARG A 209 2.84 -11.47 -29.10
N GLN A 210 3.92 -11.45 -28.32
CA GLN A 210 4.02 -10.82 -27.00
C GLN A 210 4.47 -9.37 -27.12
N ASP A 211 4.23 -8.61 -26.08
CA ASP A 211 4.73 -7.24 -25.98
C ASP A 211 5.30 -6.97 -24.58
N GLU A 212 6.11 -5.93 -24.47
CA GLU A 212 6.80 -5.55 -23.23
C GLU A 212 6.60 -4.06 -22.98
N LEU A 213 6.46 -3.69 -21.71
CA LEU A 213 6.38 -2.32 -21.21
C LEU A 213 7.62 -1.99 -20.40
N SER A 214 8.34 -0.94 -20.79
CA SER A 214 9.41 -0.38 -19.99
C SER A 214 8.85 0.70 -19.05
N VAL A 215 9.01 0.52 -17.76
CA VAL A 215 8.63 1.52 -16.75
C VAL A 215 9.89 2.08 -16.13
N ASN A 216 10.14 3.37 -16.34
CA ASN A 216 11.30 4.09 -15.82
C ASN A 216 10.85 5.01 -14.67
N GLN A 217 11.56 4.99 -13.57
CA GLN A 217 11.31 5.90 -12.46
C GLN A 217 12.53 6.72 -12.14
N ASN A 218 12.33 8.04 -12.03
CA ASN A 218 13.39 8.98 -11.74
C ASN A 218 14.04 8.72 -10.38
N ALA A 219 15.31 9.11 -10.25
CA ALA A 219 16.02 9.19 -8.98
C ALA A 219 15.45 10.33 -8.10
N ALA A 220 15.59 10.19 -6.79
CA ALA A 220 15.39 11.27 -5.84
C ALA A 220 16.63 12.19 -5.80
N GLU A 221 16.47 13.37 -5.19
CA GLU A 221 17.61 14.25 -4.92
C GLU A 221 18.52 13.61 -3.86
N PRO A 222 19.84 13.70 -3.99
CA PRO A 222 20.79 13.19 -3.00
C PRO A 222 20.63 13.88 -1.65
N ILE A 223 20.71 13.10 -0.55
CA ILE A 223 20.70 13.61 0.82
C ILE A 223 22.13 13.72 1.31
N GLU A 224 22.58 14.92 1.62
CA GLU A 224 23.89 15.16 2.21
C GLU A 224 23.90 14.77 3.69
N GLU A 225 24.64 13.73 4.04
CA GLU A 225 24.74 13.25 5.41
C GLU A 225 25.28 14.33 6.36
N ASP A 226 24.76 14.36 7.57
CA ASP A 226 25.21 15.23 8.66
C ASP A 226 25.21 16.73 8.38
N THR A 227 24.34 17.18 7.47
CA THR A 227 24.18 18.59 7.14
C THR A 227 22.75 19.09 7.37
N ARG A 228 22.61 20.40 7.58
CA ARG A 228 21.29 21.05 7.65
C ARG A 228 20.53 20.91 6.32
N ALA A 229 21.23 20.98 5.19
CA ALA A 229 20.63 20.80 3.86
C ALA A 229 20.07 19.39 3.73
N GLY A 230 20.86 18.38 4.10
CA GLY A 230 20.42 16.99 4.11
C GLY A 230 19.23 16.74 5.04
N ASP A 231 19.21 17.33 6.25
CA ASP A 231 18.05 17.24 7.13
C ASP A 231 16.78 17.79 6.47
N SER A 232 16.87 18.93 5.76
CA SER A 232 15.70 19.50 5.09
C SER A 232 15.17 18.62 3.96
N VAL A 233 16.06 18.03 3.15
CA VAL A 233 15.69 17.09 2.10
C VAL A 233 15.08 15.82 2.71
N ALA A 234 15.71 15.29 3.77
CA ALA A 234 15.19 14.12 4.48
C ALA A 234 13.79 14.36 5.05
N LEU A 235 13.56 15.50 5.74
CA LEU A 235 12.25 15.85 6.27
C LEU A 235 11.17 15.90 5.17
N LEU A 236 11.46 16.55 4.04
CA LEU A 236 10.52 16.62 2.91
C LEU A 236 10.26 15.24 2.31
N ALA A 237 11.29 14.44 2.14
CA ALA A 237 11.15 13.08 1.62
C ALA A 237 10.30 12.20 2.56
N ILE A 238 10.54 12.27 3.88
CA ILE A 238 9.75 11.58 4.90
C ILE A 238 8.28 12.04 4.85
N ALA A 239 8.05 13.36 4.86
CA ALA A 239 6.70 13.91 4.83
C ALA A 239 5.92 13.45 3.58
N ARG A 240 6.58 13.45 2.42
CA ARG A 240 6.01 12.95 1.16
C ARG A 240 5.70 11.47 1.22
N SER A 241 6.65 10.67 1.71
CA SER A 241 6.47 9.22 1.84
C SER A 241 5.31 8.85 2.77
N LEU A 242 5.15 9.60 3.86
CA LEU A 242 4.08 9.41 4.84
C LEU A 242 2.75 10.09 4.42
N ASN A 243 2.67 10.60 3.20
CA ASN A 243 1.49 11.30 2.69
C ASN A 243 1.03 12.46 3.61
N MET A 244 2.00 13.18 4.15
CA MET A 244 1.73 14.42 4.88
C MET A 244 1.40 15.51 3.87
N TRP A 245 0.21 16.06 4.00
CA TRP A 245 -0.19 17.15 3.15
C TRP A 245 0.50 18.42 3.60
N GLU A 246 1.40 18.89 2.72
CA GLU A 246 1.91 20.26 2.64
C GLU A 246 2.13 20.99 3.96
N SER A 247 2.65 20.27 4.96
CA SER A 247 2.96 20.89 6.25
C SER A 247 4.13 21.87 6.14
N TRP A 248 4.94 21.73 5.09
CA TRP A 248 6.17 22.51 4.93
C TRP A 248 6.31 23.05 3.52
N GLU A 249 6.44 24.38 3.41
CA GLU A 249 6.64 25.04 2.12
C GLU A 249 8.13 25.06 1.75
N THR A 250 8.45 24.57 0.57
CA THR A 250 9.85 24.44 0.10
C THR A 250 10.53 25.79 -0.16
N ASN A 251 9.78 26.87 -0.32
CA ASN A 251 10.25 28.24 -0.46
C ASN A 251 10.47 28.95 0.87
N GLU A 252 10.05 28.36 1.99
CA GLU A 252 10.35 28.84 3.32
C GLU A 252 11.57 28.15 3.93
N LYS A 253 12.23 28.85 4.86
CA LYS A 253 13.35 28.26 5.62
C LYS A 253 12.81 27.22 6.60
N MET A 254 13.56 26.14 6.80
CA MET A 254 13.24 25.07 7.75
C MET A 254 13.00 25.59 9.17
N ASP A 255 13.56 26.76 9.53
CA ASP A 255 13.32 27.44 10.80
C ASP A 255 11.85 27.81 11.04
N ASN A 256 11.08 27.97 9.95
CA ASN A 256 9.68 28.35 9.99
C ASN A 256 8.72 27.17 9.78
N TRP A 257 9.24 25.96 9.65
CA TRP A 257 8.40 24.80 9.45
C TRP A 257 7.70 24.38 10.72
N ASP A 258 6.40 24.24 10.67
CA ASP A 258 5.59 23.78 11.78
C ASP A 258 6.02 22.40 12.28
N ASN A 259 6.07 22.21 13.59
CA ASN A 259 6.47 20.94 14.22
C ASN A 259 7.91 20.49 13.90
N VAL A 260 8.77 21.41 13.54
CA VAL A 260 10.21 21.22 13.43
C VAL A 260 10.91 22.17 14.40
N VAL A 261 11.83 21.65 15.19
CA VAL A 261 12.69 22.44 16.08
C VAL A 261 14.14 22.12 15.72
N LEU A 262 14.91 23.16 15.53
CA LEU A 262 16.34 23.04 15.23
C LEU A 262 17.17 23.22 16.49
N TRP A 263 18.39 22.67 16.46
CA TRP A 263 19.34 22.86 17.52
C TRP A 263 19.86 24.30 17.53
N GLU A 264 19.73 24.96 18.68
CA GLU A 264 20.23 26.30 18.94
C GLU A 264 21.17 26.30 20.15
N GLU A 265 22.10 27.26 20.18
CA GLU A 265 23.02 27.45 21.30
C GLU A 265 22.24 27.67 22.61
N GLY A 266 22.67 26.99 23.67
CA GLY A 266 22.00 27.04 24.98
C GLY A 266 20.96 25.94 25.22
N MET A 267 20.58 25.16 24.21
CA MET A 267 19.73 23.98 24.41
C MET A 267 20.51 22.85 25.08
N ASP A 268 19.83 22.12 25.97
CA ASP A 268 20.40 20.93 26.58
C ASP A 268 20.78 19.88 25.52
N GLY A 269 22.04 19.42 25.55
CA GLY A 269 22.59 18.48 24.58
C GLY A 269 23.04 19.12 23.26
N TYR A 270 23.03 20.47 23.15
CA TYR A 270 23.60 21.18 22.01
C TYR A 270 25.10 20.96 21.90
N THR A 271 25.57 20.83 20.66
CA THR A 271 26.99 20.91 20.30
C THR A 271 27.11 21.73 19.01
N PRO A 272 28.27 22.36 18.73
CA PRO A 272 28.44 23.16 17.50
C PRO A 272 28.13 22.39 16.21
N GLU A 273 28.39 21.08 16.17
CA GLU A 273 28.13 20.23 15.02
C GLU A 273 26.62 20.02 14.76
N LYS A 274 25.82 20.21 15.80
CA LYS A 274 24.35 20.11 15.70
C LYS A 274 23.69 21.45 15.34
N ALA A 275 24.42 22.55 15.32
CA ALA A 275 23.87 23.89 15.10
C ALA A 275 22.98 23.92 13.83
N GLY A 276 21.73 24.32 13.97
CA GLY A 276 20.75 24.39 12.88
C GLY A 276 20.31 23.06 12.28
N ARG A 277 20.76 21.91 12.83
CA ARG A 277 20.26 20.58 12.50
C ARG A 277 18.93 20.31 13.20
N VAL A 278 18.20 19.34 12.72
CA VAL A 278 16.91 18.93 13.30
C VAL A 278 17.12 18.34 14.71
N LYS A 279 16.48 18.95 15.70
CA LYS A 279 16.38 18.45 17.09
C LYS A 279 15.10 17.65 17.30
N PHE A 280 14.00 18.18 16.81
CA PHE A 280 12.67 17.60 16.93
C PHE A 280 11.96 17.69 15.58
N ALA A 281 11.24 16.63 15.22
CA ALA A 281 10.30 16.67 14.13
C ALA A 281 9.08 15.79 14.45
N ARG A 282 7.89 16.30 14.07
CA ARG A 282 6.65 15.54 14.19
C ARG A 282 6.03 15.34 12.82
N PHE A 283 5.78 14.09 12.53
CA PHE A 283 5.10 13.63 11.31
C PHE A 283 3.69 13.15 11.68
N SER A 284 2.70 13.82 11.14
CA SER A 284 1.29 13.42 11.29
C SER A 284 0.78 12.94 9.95
N THR A 285 0.28 11.71 9.89
CA THR A 285 -0.10 11.06 8.64
C THR A 285 -1.57 10.68 8.62
N PHE A 286 -2.13 10.60 7.42
CA PHE A 286 -3.49 10.19 7.19
C PHE A 286 -3.52 9.03 6.20
N GLY A 287 -3.74 7.81 6.68
CA GLY A 287 -4.05 6.67 5.82
C GLY A 287 -2.93 6.14 4.96
N THR A 288 -1.67 6.35 5.32
CA THR A 288 -0.57 5.72 4.60
C THR A 288 -0.48 4.22 4.92
N LYS A 289 -0.19 3.41 3.90
CA LYS A 289 0.12 1.98 4.04
C LYS A 289 1.63 1.73 4.03
N GLU A 290 2.42 2.76 3.85
CA GLU A 290 3.87 2.66 3.77
C GLU A 290 4.48 2.72 5.17
N GLY A 291 5.56 2.00 5.35
CA GLY A 291 6.35 2.02 6.57
C GLY A 291 7.15 3.30 6.75
N LEU A 292 7.99 3.33 7.79
CA LEU A 292 8.94 4.43 7.97
C LEU A 292 9.93 4.44 6.80
N PRO A 293 10.06 5.56 6.10
CA PRO A 293 10.87 5.63 4.90
C PRO A 293 12.37 5.64 5.22
N PHE A 294 13.15 5.24 4.23
CA PHE A 294 14.61 5.18 4.29
C PHE A 294 15.28 6.47 4.78
N GLU A 295 14.70 7.62 4.48
CA GLU A 295 15.27 8.93 4.79
C GLU A 295 15.29 9.24 6.28
N VAL A 296 14.54 8.53 7.09
CA VAL A 296 14.53 8.69 8.56
C VAL A 296 15.95 8.54 9.12
N GLN A 297 16.77 7.64 8.56
CA GLN A 297 18.14 7.41 9.03
C GLN A 297 19.08 8.62 8.91
N TYR A 298 18.74 9.60 8.07
CA TYR A 298 19.56 10.81 7.88
C TYR A 298 19.34 11.89 8.97
N LEU A 299 18.30 11.76 9.81
CA LEU A 299 18.06 12.69 10.90
C LEU A 299 18.97 12.40 12.11
N THR A 300 20.26 12.29 11.86
CA THR A 300 21.29 11.83 12.80
C THR A 300 21.51 12.76 14.00
N ALA A 301 21.08 14.01 13.91
CA ALA A 301 21.14 14.95 15.02
C ALA A 301 19.87 14.98 15.88
N ALA A 302 18.80 14.28 15.48
CA ALA A 302 17.52 14.33 16.16
C ALA A 302 17.60 13.79 17.58
N ASP A 303 16.97 14.52 18.51
CA ASP A 303 16.79 14.17 19.91
C ASP A 303 15.41 13.52 20.14
N GLU A 304 14.42 13.97 19.38
CA GLU A 304 13.05 13.50 19.45
C GLU A 304 12.40 13.41 18.07
N LEU A 305 11.77 12.27 17.78
CA LEU A 305 10.96 12.07 16.60
C LEU A 305 9.58 11.56 17.00
N VAL A 306 8.55 12.14 16.37
CA VAL A 306 7.16 11.76 16.59
C VAL A 306 6.54 11.39 15.27
N PHE A 307 6.19 10.13 15.13
CA PHE A 307 5.38 9.59 14.04
C PHE A 307 3.99 9.29 14.59
N PHE A 308 3.01 10.05 14.13
CA PHE A 308 1.65 9.94 14.61
C PHE A 308 0.68 9.75 13.45
N SER A 309 -0.08 8.67 13.47
CA SER A 309 -1.19 8.46 12.57
C SER A 309 -2.50 8.58 13.34
N ASN A 310 -3.42 9.39 12.85
CA ASN A 310 -4.77 9.49 13.39
C ASN A 310 -5.73 8.49 12.76
N THR A 311 -5.26 7.69 11.82
CA THR A 311 -6.05 6.65 11.17
C THR A 311 -5.60 5.28 11.65
N ASN A 312 -6.58 4.42 11.85
CA ASN A 312 -6.37 3.03 12.24
C ASN A 312 -5.92 2.14 11.06
N TRP A 313 -5.53 2.73 9.96
CA TRP A 313 -5.40 2.09 8.65
C TRP A 313 -3.96 1.83 8.26
N THR A 314 -3.04 2.43 8.98
CA THR A 314 -1.62 2.31 8.68
C THR A 314 -1.09 1.04 9.32
N THR A 315 -0.50 0.18 8.53
CA THR A 315 0.26 -0.97 9.01
C THR A 315 1.68 -0.82 8.52
N PHE A 316 2.65 -0.82 9.44
CA PHE A 316 4.04 -0.92 9.07
C PHE A 316 4.47 -2.38 8.98
N ASP A 317 5.28 -2.67 7.98
CA ASP A 317 6.11 -3.86 8.01
C ASP A 317 7.20 -3.69 9.08
N LEU A 318 7.52 -4.76 9.80
CA LEU A 318 8.60 -4.78 10.80
C LEU A 318 9.95 -4.36 10.22
N SER A 319 10.21 -4.64 8.95
CA SER A 319 11.41 -4.21 8.23
C SER A 319 11.63 -2.71 8.24
N THR A 320 10.57 -1.92 8.44
CA THR A 320 10.67 -0.46 8.48
C THR A 320 11.31 0.09 9.75
N GLY A 321 11.44 -0.72 10.78
CA GLY A 321 12.24 -0.42 11.97
C GLY A 321 13.73 -0.26 11.66
N GLU A 322 14.23 -0.85 10.59
CA GLU A 322 15.63 -0.84 10.20
C GLU A 322 16.23 0.57 10.16
N TYR A 323 15.50 1.54 9.64
CA TYR A 323 16.05 2.90 9.48
C TYR A 323 16.06 3.70 10.78
N ILE A 324 15.00 3.63 11.56
CA ILE A 324 14.91 4.34 12.83
C ILE A 324 15.92 3.81 13.85
N THR A 325 16.24 2.53 13.82
CA THR A 325 17.16 1.86 14.74
C THR A 325 18.62 2.28 14.56
N LYS A 326 18.94 2.98 13.47
CA LYS A 326 20.26 3.59 13.24
C LYS A 326 20.46 4.88 14.02
N LEU A 327 19.39 5.48 14.54
CA LEU A 327 19.42 6.74 15.26
C LEU A 327 19.70 6.53 16.76
N GLY A 328 20.83 5.94 17.07
CA GLY A 328 21.21 5.60 18.45
C GLY A 328 21.31 6.79 19.43
N GLN A 329 21.32 8.03 18.94
CA GLN A 329 21.31 9.26 19.74
C GLN A 329 19.91 9.68 20.22
N LEU A 330 18.83 9.12 19.65
CA LEU A 330 17.46 9.46 20.03
C LEU A 330 17.22 9.27 21.53
N ARG A 331 16.62 10.28 22.15
CA ARG A 331 16.16 10.24 23.53
C ARG A 331 14.66 10.03 23.64
N ARG A 332 13.89 10.52 22.70
CA ARG A 332 12.42 10.36 22.68
C ARG A 332 11.94 9.91 21.32
N LEU A 333 11.10 8.87 21.34
CA LEU A 333 10.51 8.31 20.12
C LEU A 333 9.03 8.02 20.34
N THR A 334 8.22 8.50 19.43
CA THR A 334 6.80 8.14 19.34
C THR A 334 6.51 7.53 17.97
N ILE A 335 5.92 6.32 17.97
CA ILE A 335 5.35 5.68 16.78
C ILE A 335 3.95 5.23 17.15
N SER A 336 2.96 6.07 16.93
CA SER A 336 1.60 5.86 17.41
C SER A 336 0.59 5.81 16.28
N GLY A 337 -0.28 4.81 16.28
CA GLY A 337 -1.36 4.65 15.31
C GLY A 337 -0.94 4.02 13.98
N TYR A 338 0.18 3.33 13.94
CA TYR A 338 0.73 2.72 12.73
C TYR A 338 0.43 1.24 12.56
N GLY A 339 -0.29 0.64 13.50
CA GLY A 339 -0.67 -0.77 13.40
C GLY A 339 0.49 -1.76 13.58
N LEU A 340 1.56 -1.35 14.24
CA LEU A 340 2.70 -2.24 14.53
C LEU A 340 2.22 -3.50 15.27
N VAL A 341 2.64 -4.67 14.79
CA VAL A 341 2.31 -5.96 15.40
C VAL A 341 3.42 -6.48 16.33
N ASP A 342 4.65 -6.03 16.14
CA ASP A 342 5.80 -6.23 17.00
C ASP A 342 6.81 -5.10 16.79
N LEU A 343 7.92 -5.11 17.49
CA LEU A 343 9.07 -4.24 17.27
C LEU A 343 10.23 -5.04 16.69
N ASP A 344 10.95 -4.43 15.75
CA ASP A 344 12.19 -4.98 15.24
C ASP A 344 13.17 -5.23 16.39
N PRO A 345 13.83 -6.40 16.46
CA PRO A 345 14.84 -6.68 17.47
C PRO A 345 15.97 -5.65 17.55
N ASP A 346 16.25 -4.92 16.48
CA ASP A 346 17.27 -3.89 16.42
C ASP A 346 16.89 -2.59 17.14
N PHE A 347 15.66 -2.45 17.61
CA PHE A 347 15.29 -1.39 18.57
C PHE A 347 16.21 -1.38 19.79
N LYS A 348 16.81 -2.49 20.17
CA LYS A 348 17.87 -2.58 21.19
C LYS A 348 19.07 -1.64 20.93
N ASN A 349 19.24 -1.15 19.70
CA ASN A 349 20.31 -0.21 19.35
C ASN A 349 20.02 1.22 19.85
N LEU A 350 18.77 1.53 20.17
CA LEU A 350 18.34 2.83 20.67
C LEU A 350 18.63 2.99 22.17
N LYS A 351 19.89 2.81 22.56
CA LYS A 351 20.36 2.78 23.98
C LYS A 351 20.17 4.09 24.74
N ASN A 352 19.96 5.20 24.04
CA ASN A 352 19.78 6.50 24.64
C ASN A 352 18.32 6.89 24.86
N LEU A 353 17.37 6.04 24.46
CA LEU A 353 15.96 6.32 24.69
C LEU A 353 15.66 6.49 26.18
N GLU A 354 15.04 7.62 26.47
CA GLU A 354 14.51 8.02 27.77
C GLU A 354 12.98 7.89 27.81
N SER A 355 12.32 8.10 26.65
CA SER A 355 10.88 7.96 26.49
C SER A 355 10.55 7.22 25.18
N LEU A 356 9.69 6.22 25.28
CA LEU A 356 9.17 5.47 24.13
C LEU A 356 7.64 5.40 24.19
N ASP A 357 6.99 6.00 23.22
CA ASP A 357 5.54 5.88 23.03
C ASP A 357 5.23 5.08 21.76
N ILE A 358 4.76 3.86 21.94
CA ILE A 358 4.30 2.96 20.89
C ILE A 358 2.82 2.61 21.06
N SER A 359 2.07 3.53 21.66
CA SER A 359 0.63 3.39 21.86
C SER A 359 -0.15 3.31 20.54
N VAL A 360 -1.36 2.80 20.63
CA VAL A 360 -2.31 2.78 19.50
C VAL A 360 -1.82 1.93 18.32
N ASN A 361 -1.17 0.81 18.63
CA ASN A 361 -0.69 -0.16 17.64
C ASN A 361 -1.38 -1.53 17.81
N ASN A 362 -1.01 -2.51 16.98
CA ASN A 362 -1.67 -3.84 16.93
C ASN A 362 -0.83 -4.95 17.60
N PHE A 363 -0.09 -4.65 18.63
CA PHE A 363 0.73 -5.66 19.28
C PHE A 363 -0.12 -6.84 19.80
N GLU A 364 0.18 -8.05 19.38
CA GLU A 364 -0.43 -9.26 19.91
C GLU A 364 0.07 -9.59 21.31
N LYS A 365 1.33 -9.28 21.58
CA LYS A 365 2.00 -9.40 22.86
C LYS A 365 2.91 -8.20 23.07
N ILE A 366 3.30 -7.96 24.32
CA ILE A 366 4.31 -6.95 24.59
C ILE A 366 5.63 -7.34 23.92
N PRO A 367 6.20 -6.50 23.04
CA PRO A 367 7.39 -6.82 22.27
C PRO A 367 8.55 -7.32 23.14
N GLU A 368 9.15 -8.43 22.74
CA GLU A 368 10.23 -9.10 23.50
C GLU A 368 11.46 -8.22 23.69
N VAL A 369 11.73 -7.32 22.75
CA VAL A 369 12.86 -6.39 22.80
C VAL A 369 12.76 -5.39 23.95
N LEU A 370 11.56 -5.16 24.50
CA LEU A 370 11.33 -4.23 25.62
C LEU A 370 11.83 -4.82 26.93
N THR A 371 13.10 -4.60 27.21
CA THR A 371 13.75 -4.97 28.47
C THR A 371 14.64 -3.84 28.97
N LYS A 372 14.89 -3.79 30.27
CA LYS A 372 15.76 -2.76 30.87
C LYS A 372 17.21 -2.85 30.36
N GLU A 373 17.67 -4.03 30.00
CA GLU A 373 19.00 -4.25 29.42
C GLU A 373 19.12 -3.64 28.04
N ASN A 374 18.04 -3.70 27.26
CA ASN A 374 17.99 -3.11 25.93
C ASN A 374 17.84 -1.60 25.98
N PHE A 375 17.10 -1.07 26.96
CA PHE A 375 16.83 0.37 27.09
C PHE A 375 17.23 0.88 28.49
N PRO A 376 18.53 0.98 28.78
CA PRO A 376 19.01 1.26 30.14
C PRO A 376 18.69 2.67 30.66
N LYS A 377 18.35 3.59 29.76
CA LYS A 377 17.99 4.98 30.14
C LYS A 377 16.48 5.24 30.11
N LEU A 378 15.68 4.26 29.64
CA LEU A 378 14.25 4.45 29.52
C LEU A 378 13.59 4.60 30.87
N HIS A 379 12.90 5.71 31.08
CA HIS A 379 12.12 5.97 32.25
C HIS A 379 10.63 6.19 31.98
N ALA A 380 10.23 6.42 30.71
CA ALA A 380 8.83 6.56 30.29
C ALA A 380 8.48 5.59 29.16
N LEU A 381 7.54 4.68 29.42
CA LEU A 381 7.06 3.70 28.45
C LEU A 381 5.54 3.77 28.32
N TYR A 382 5.08 4.07 27.11
CA TYR A 382 3.67 4.17 26.79
C TYR A 382 3.27 3.08 25.80
N LEU A 383 2.36 2.21 26.25
CA LEU A 383 1.82 1.06 25.54
C LEU A 383 0.29 0.99 25.70
N LYS A 384 -0.39 2.10 25.54
CA LYS A 384 -1.84 2.13 25.68
C LYS A 384 -2.53 1.84 24.34
N THR A 385 -3.70 1.20 24.39
CA THR A 385 -4.54 0.95 23.21
C THR A 385 -3.79 0.20 22.11
N CYS A 386 -2.98 -0.81 22.49
CA CYS A 386 -2.19 -1.60 21.54
C CYS A 386 -2.95 -2.81 20.98
N GLN A 387 -4.26 -2.68 20.85
CA GLN A 387 -5.15 -3.75 20.44
C GLN A 387 -6.13 -3.32 19.42
N ARG A 388 -5.71 -2.52 18.52
CA ARG A 388 -6.49 -2.35 17.33
C ARG A 388 -6.38 -3.67 16.57
N GLY A 389 -7.32 -4.56 16.90
CA GLY A 389 -7.55 -5.75 16.09
C GLY A 389 -7.67 -5.29 14.67
N VAL A 390 -6.65 -5.63 13.99
CA VAL A 390 -6.48 -5.95 12.64
C VAL A 390 -7.32 -5.35 11.56
N ILE A 391 -6.52 -5.02 10.59
CA ILE A 391 -6.86 -5.12 9.18
C ILE A 391 -8.12 -4.36 8.88
N TYR A 392 -7.91 -3.10 8.76
CA TYR A 392 -8.81 -2.36 7.93
C TYR A 392 -8.63 -2.85 6.50
N ASP A 393 -9.44 -3.81 6.14
CA ASP A 393 -9.81 -3.96 4.75
C ASP A 393 -10.55 -2.68 4.37
N LEU A 394 -9.88 -1.84 3.60
CA LEU A 394 -10.45 -0.61 3.07
C LEU A 394 -11.75 -0.86 2.26
N SER A 395 -11.99 -2.10 1.84
CA SER A 395 -13.20 -2.51 1.14
C SER A 395 -14.37 -2.78 2.09
N ASN A 396 -14.12 -2.92 3.41
CA ASN A 396 -15.15 -3.27 4.38
C ASN A 396 -15.23 -2.24 5.52
N THR A 397 -15.90 -1.14 5.27
CA THR A 397 -16.09 -0.04 6.22
C THR A 397 -16.99 -0.39 7.42
N THR A 398 -17.52 -1.61 7.49
CA THR A 398 -18.50 -2.02 8.51
C THR A 398 -17.91 -2.80 9.68
N THR A 399 -16.66 -3.25 9.60
CA THR A 399 -16.02 -4.04 10.65
C THR A 399 -14.99 -3.24 11.41
N THR A 400 -15.43 -2.33 12.24
CA THR A 400 -14.62 -1.76 13.32
C THR A 400 -14.58 -2.76 14.48
N HIS A 401 -13.79 -3.81 14.36
CA HIS A 401 -13.57 -4.72 15.48
C HIS A 401 -12.42 -4.20 16.34
N PHE A 402 -12.74 -3.34 17.27
CA PHE A 402 -11.91 -3.15 18.43
C PHE A 402 -11.93 -4.45 19.23
N GLY A 403 -10.82 -5.16 19.28
CA GLY A 403 -10.63 -6.31 20.14
C GLY A 403 -11.20 -7.65 19.66
N GLY A 404 -11.85 -7.73 18.50
CA GLY A 404 -12.48 -8.97 18.03
C GLY A 404 -11.53 -10.15 17.84
N LEU A 405 -10.28 -9.92 17.48
CA LEU A 405 -9.30 -11.01 17.33
C LEU A 405 -8.91 -11.71 18.64
N PHE A 406 -9.05 -11.02 19.75
CA PHE A 406 -8.70 -11.59 21.06
C PHE A 406 -9.89 -12.24 21.76
N GLU A 407 -11.09 -12.05 21.28
CA GLU A 407 -12.27 -12.75 21.78
C GLU A 407 -12.37 -14.17 21.21
N GLU A 408 -11.82 -14.39 20.02
CA GLU A 408 -11.93 -15.65 19.30
C GLU A 408 -10.71 -16.56 19.45
N THR A 409 -9.59 -16.06 19.97
CA THR A 409 -8.39 -16.88 20.19
C THR A 409 -8.23 -17.21 21.66
N ASP A 410 -7.94 -18.48 21.96
CA ASP A 410 -7.58 -18.98 23.29
C ASP A 410 -6.25 -18.40 23.82
N GLN A 411 -5.69 -17.38 23.19
CA GLN A 411 -4.45 -16.73 23.61
C GLN A 411 -4.74 -15.75 24.74
N THR A 412 -4.36 -16.16 25.93
CA THR A 412 -4.37 -15.28 27.09
C THR A 412 -3.27 -14.24 27.00
N ARG A 413 -3.66 -12.97 27.03
CA ARG A 413 -2.71 -11.87 27.18
C ARG A 413 -2.35 -11.70 28.64
N GLU A 414 -1.35 -12.40 29.08
CA GLU A 414 -0.86 -12.30 30.42
C GLU A 414 -0.25 -10.94 30.71
N PHE A 415 -0.37 -10.52 31.96
CA PHE A 415 0.27 -9.29 32.43
C PHE A 415 1.80 -9.40 32.26
N PRO A 416 2.47 -8.42 31.64
CA PRO A 416 3.90 -8.49 31.32
C PRO A 416 4.76 -8.29 32.57
N ARG A 417 4.97 -9.34 33.34
CA ARG A 417 5.73 -9.32 34.59
C ARG A 417 7.08 -8.61 34.47
N ARG A 418 7.81 -8.81 33.35
CA ARG A 418 9.13 -8.19 33.17
C ARG A 418 9.13 -6.66 33.20
N LEU A 419 8.00 -6.02 32.86
CA LEU A 419 7.87 -4.58 32.95
C LEU A 419 7.75 -4.09 34.39
N LEU A 420 7.29 -4.94 35.31
CA LEU A 420 7.22 -4.64 36.73
C LEU A 420 8.61 -4.70 37.40
N GLU A 421 9.54 -5.40 36.83
CA GLU A 421 10.93 -5.52 37.28
C GLU A 421 11.83 -4.38 36.80
N TRP A 422 11.27 -3.44 36.06
CA TRP A 422 12.00 -2.33 35.45
C TRP A 422 12.03 -1.12 36.37
N ASP A 423 13.04 -1.08 37.22
CA ASP A 423 13.19 -0.15 38.34
C ASP A 423 13.42 1.31 37.94
N ASN A 424 13.86 1.59 36.69
CA ASN A 424 14.07 2.94 36.20
C ASN A 424 12.79 3.65 35.74
N LEU A 425 11.69 2.93 35.55
CA LEU A 425 10.47 3.55 35.03
C LEU A 425 9.85 4.52 36.06
N ASP A 426 9.62 5.74 35.62
CA ASP A 426 8.77 6.71 36.30
C ASP A 426 7.37 6.80 35.69
N THR A 427 7.23 6.33 34.46
CA THR A 427 5.96 6.28 33.70
C THR A 427 5.82 4.94 33.00
N LEU A 428 4.71 4.24 33.28
CA LEU A 428 4.31 3.02 32.57
C LEU A 428 2.81 3.05 32.32
N THR A 429 2.40 3.00 31.03
CA THR A 429 1.00 2.93 30.67
C THR A 429 0.72 1.66 29.86
N LEU A 430 -0.20 0.85 30.37
CA LEU A 430 -0.65 -0.43 29.78
C LEU A 430 -2.18 -0.46 29.61
N SER A 431 -2.80 0.70 29.55
CA SER A 431 -4.26 0.83 29.47
C SER A 431 -4.80 0.34 28.13
N VAL A 432 -6.01 -0.23 28.14
CA VAL A 432 -6.74 -0.62 26.92
C VAL A 432 -5.97 -1.66 26.09
N ASN A 433 -5.41 -2.67 26.76
CA ASN A 433 -4.64 -3.74 26.10
C ASN A 433 -5.29 -5.12 26.23
N TYR A 434 -6.49 -5.23 26.81
CA TYR A 434 -7.17 -6.49 27.12
C TYR A 434 -6.29 -7.51 27.87
N LEU A 435 -5.31 -7.04 28.63
CA LEU A 435 -4.52 -7.90 29.49
C LEU A 435 -5.46 -8.70 30.39
N GLN A 436 -5.22 -10.01 30.48
CA GLN A 436 -6.06 -10.96 31.21
C GLN A 436 -5.29 -11.58 32.36
N GLY A 437 -6.03 -12.23 33.23
CA GLY A 437 -5.46 -12.95 34.37
C GLY A 437 -5.11 -12.02 35.52
N ARG A 438 -4.14 -12.42 36.32
CA ARG A 438 -3.77 -11.72 37.54
C ARG A 438 -2.66 -10.72 37.31
N ILE A 439 -2.70 -9.62 38.06
CA ILE A 439 -1.52 -8.79 38.23
C ILE A 439 -0.52 -9.62 39.06
N PRO A 440 0.73 -9.79 38.60
CA PRO A 440 1.73 -10.60 39.29
C PRO A 440 1.96 -10.13 40.73
N ASP A 441 1.95 -11.05 41.67
CA ASP A 441 2.13 -10.72 43.12
C ASP A 441 3.58 -10.42 43.49
N MET A 442 4.53 -10.75 42.62
CA MET A 442 5.96 -10.47 42.73
C MET A 442 6.60 -10.96 44.04
N LYS A 443 5.96 -11.91 44.76
CA LYS A 443 6.48 -12.43 46.05
C LYS A 443 7.86 -13.04 45.94
N ASP A 444 8.20 -13.61 44.82
CA ASP A 444 9.51 -14.19 44.50
C ASP A 444 10.52 -13.16 43.97
N TYR A 445 10.14 -11.89 43.82
CA TYR A 445 11.05 -10.85 43.35
C TYR A 445 12.16 -10.62 44.38
N ALA A 446 13.40 -10.66 43.90
CA ALA A 446 14.57 -10.62 44.79
C ALA A 446 14.74 -9.28 45.51
N GLN A 447 14.35 -8.19 44.82
CA GLN A 447 14.46 -6.85 45.42
C GLN A 447 13.25 -6.59 46.33
N LYS A 448 13.55 -6.40 47.61
CA LYS A 448 12.53 -6.07 48.62
C LYS A 448 12.93 -4.84 49.40
N TYR A 449 11.96 -4.13 49.95
CA TYR A 449 12.24 -3.03 50.87
C TYR A 449 12.92 -3.56 52.10
N THR A 450 14.04 -2.95 52.45
CA THR A 450 14.83 -3.27 53.64
C THR A 450 14.61 -2.25 54.76
N GLN A 451 15.01 -2.56 55.98
CA GLN A 451 15.02 -1.60 57.07
C GLN A 451 15.89 -0.37 56.75
N ALA A 452 16.95 -0.55 55.95
CA ALA A 452 17.80 0.56 55.52
C ALA A 452 17.06 1.52 54.57
N ASP A 453 16.23 1.00 53.66
CA ASP A 453 15.40 1.84 52.76
C ASP A 453 14.43 2.70 53.58
N ILE A 454 13.79 2.10 54.59
CA ILE A 454 12.86 2.81 55.48
C ILE A 454 13.56 3.87 56.28
N SER A 455 14.74 3.56 56.82
CA SER A 455 15.52 4.51 57.62
C SER A 455 16.14 5.65 56.81
N ALA A 456 16.34 5.42 55.51
CA ALA A 456 16.90 6.43 54.60
C ALA A 456 15.86 7.42 54.08
N ALA A 457 14.57 7.10 54.16
CA ALA A 457 13.49 7.90 53.64
C ALA A 457 12.44 8.20 54.72
N ASP A 458 12.37 9.43 55.17
CA ASP A 458 11.46 9.88 56.24
C ASP A 458 9.96 9.62 55.97
N SER A 459 9.63 9.26 54.71
CA SER A 459 8.24 9.09 54.26
C SER A 459 7.81 7.64 54.05
N LEU A 460 8.71 6.64 54.21
CA LEU A 460 8.35 5.25 53.94
C LEU A 460 7.84 4.55 55.23
N PRO A 461 6.66 3.91 55.18
CA PRO A 461 6.11 3.20 56.32
C PRO A 461 6.91 1.94 56.68
N GLN A 462 7.05 1.63 57.98
CA GLN A 462 7.70 0.42 58.48
C GLN A 462 7.09 -0.88 57.92
N ALA A 463 5.81 -0.86 57.59
CA ALA A 463 5.07 -2.00 57.01
C ALA A 463 5.59 -2.44 55.63
N LEU A 464 6.37 -1.63 54.93
CA LEU A 464 6.98 -2.00 53.65
C LEU A 464 8.12 -3.00 53.77
N VAL A 465 8.77 -3.12 54.93
CA VAL A 465 9.91 -4.04 55.09
C VAL A 465 9.52 -5.46 54.70
N GLY A 466 10.25 -6.01 53.72
CA GLY A 466 10.01 -7.35 53.18
C GLY A 466 9.02 -7.43 52.01
N THR A 467 8.34 -6.32 51.69
CA THR A 467 7.48 -6.28 50.47
C THR A 467 8.33 -6.15 49.20
N PRO A 468 7.88 -6.68 48.05
CA PRO A 468 8.57 -6.53 46.78
C PRO A 468 8.73 -5.06 46.37
N LYS A 469 9.95 -4.69 46.00
CA LYS A 469 10.30 -3.32 45.55
C LYS A 469 10.00 -3.15 44.06
N VAL A 470 8.73 -3.18 43.71
CA VAL A 470 8.22 -3.13 42.31
C VAL A 470 8.12 -1.67 41.89
N LEU A 471 8.61 -1.35 40.68
CA LEU A 471 8.54 -0.01 40.08
C LEU A 471 8.83 1.14 41.10
N PRO A 472 9.96 1.11 41.82
CA PRO A 472 10.17 1.98 42.96
C PRO A 472 10.20 3.47 42.62
N ASN A 473 10.47 3.83 41.38
CA ASN A 473 10.55 5.22 40.92
C ASN A 473 9.27 5.69 40.18
N ILE A 474 8.24 4.86 40.13
CA ILE A 474 7.04 5.14 39.38
C ILE A 474 6.27 6.36 39.90
N LYS A 475 5.91 7.25 39.01
CA LYS A 475 5.07 8.43 39.26
C LYS A 475 3.71 8.31 38.54
N ARG A 476 3.72 7.61 37.43
CA ARG A 476 2.52 7.39 36.62
C ARG A 476 2.44 5.91 36.19
N PHE A 477 1.47 5.20 36.73
CA PHE A 477 1.16 3.84 36.36
C PHE A 477 -0.31 3.78 35.88
N SER A 478 -0.58 3.17 34.73
CA SER A 478 -1.93 3.09 34.21
C SER A 478 -2.17 1.74 33.57
N ILE A 479 -3.17 1.00 34.06
CA ILE A 479 -3.58 -0.34 33.62
C ILE A 479 -5.11 -0.44 33.45
N ASN A 480 -5.78 0.68 33.36
CA ASN A 480 -7.22 0.76 33.21
C ASN A 480 -7.71 0.14 31.87
N LEU A 481 -8.98 -0.23 31.82
CA LEU A 481 -9.61 -0.85 30.65
C LEU A 481 -8.89 -2.12 30.15
N ASN A 482 -8.45 -2.94 31.07
CA ASN A 482 -8.00 -4.30 30.83
C ASN A 482 -9.02 -5.31 31.36
N ARG A 483 -8.80 -6.61 31.12
CA ARG A 483 -9.63 -7.73 31.61
C ARG A 483 -8.94 -8.45 32.78
N LEU A 484 -8.27 -7.69 33.65
CA LEU A 484 -7.55 -8.22 34.80
C LEU A 484 -8.51 -8.74 35.86
N THR A 485 -8.14 -9.84 36.50
CA THR A 485 -8.94 -10.52 37.50
C THR A 485 -8.08 -11.02 38.68
N GLY A 486 -8.71 -11.58 39.69
CA GLY A 486 -8.03 -12.18 40.82
C GLY A 486 -7.78 -11.20 41.96
N GLU A 487 -6.71 -11.41 42.70
CA GLU A 487 -6.37 -10.56 43.84
C GLU A 487 -5.46 -9.41 43.43
N LEU A 488 -5.70 -8.21 43.99
CA LEU A 488 -4.78 -7.12 43.87
C LEU A 488 -3.52 -7.46 44.73
N PRO A 489 -2.32 -7.34 44.14
CA PRO A 489 -1.11 -7.71 44.87
C PRO A 489 -0.75 -6.69 45.97
N GLU A 490 -0.18 -7.18 47.06
CA GLU A 490 0.22 -6.34 48.20
C GLU A 490 1.17 -5.22 47.80
N TRP A 491 2.09 -5.46 46.86
CA TRP A 491 3.00 -4.42 46.40
C TRP A 491 2.26 -3.23 45.78
N LEU A 492 1.11 -3.47 45.13
CA LEU A 492 0.29 -2.40 44.55
C LEU A 492 -0.56 -1.73 45.61
N LEU A 493 -1.19 -2.51 46.49
CA LEU A 493 -2.01 -1.99 47.62
C LEU A 493 -1.23 -1.08 48.54
N HIS A 494 0.04 -1.38 48.73
CA HIS A 494 0.93 -0.69 49.67
C HIS A 494 2.08 0.06 48.99
N HIS A 495 1.93 0.41 47.73
CA HIS A 495 2.99 1.09 46.99
C HIS A 495 3.27 2.48 47.56
N PRO A 496 4.55 2.83 47.89
CA PRO A 496 4.85 4.07 48.59
C PRO A 496 4.61 5.35 47.77
N ALA A 497 4.62 5.25 46.45
CA ALA A 497 4.49 6.39 45.54
C ALA A 497 3.14 6.44 44.78
N LEU A 498 2.37 5.36 44.80
CA LEU A 498 1.08 5.28 44.09
C LEU A 498 -0.04 5.12 45.13
N ASP A 499 -1.14 5.77 44.90
CA ASP A 499 -2.42 5.32 45.42
C ASP A 499 -2.84 4.07 44.66
N TRP A 500 -3.28 3.00 45.34
CA TRP A 500 -3.59 1.72 44.65
C TRP A 500 -4.69 1.83 43.61
N MET A 501 -5.51 2.87 43.67
CA MET A 501 -6.54 3.17 42.66
C MET A 501 -6.01 3.96 41.47
N ASP A 502 -4.90 4.68 41.62
CA ASP A 502 -4.33 5.52 40.55
C ASP A 502 -4.16 4.75 39.22
N PRO A 503 -3.66 3.51 39.21
CA PRO A 503 -3.50 2.74 37.98
C PRO A 503 -4.80 2.48 37.22
N PHE A 504 -5.91 2.62 37.92
CA PHE A 504 -7.24 2.37 37.36
C PHE A 504 -8.04 3.65 37.13
N THR A 505 -7.52 4.81 37.54
CA THR A 505 -8.25 6.08 37.49
C THR A 505 -8.35 6.63 36.13
N LEU A 506 -9.10 6.69 35.40
CA LEU A 506 -9.59 7.38 34.20
C LEU A 506 -10.86 6.73 33.68
N VAL A 507 -11.21 5.57 34.21
CA VAL A 507 -12.29 4.77 33.67
C VAL A 507 -13.26 4.24 34.69
N PHE A 508 -13.03 4.58 35.94
CA PHE A 508 -13.96 4.22 37.00
C PHE A 508 -15.31 4.85 36.88
N THR A 509 -15.51 5.57 35.83
CA THR A 509 -16.74 6.30 35.73
C THR A 509 -17.95 5.41 35.50
N GLN A 510 -17.85 4.28 34.87
CA GLN A 510 -19.08 3.49 34.65
C GLN A 510 -18.92 1.98 34.40
N GLU A 511 -17.76 1.49 33.94
CA GLU A 511 -17.63 0.11 33.46
C GLU A 511 -16.75 -0.82 34.31
N GLY A 512 -15.97 -0.27 35.22
CA GLY A 512 -15.01 -1.02 36.03
C GLY A 512 -15.49 -1.39 37.43
N LYS A 513 -16.65 -0.94 37.86
CA LYS A 513 -17.21 -1.23 39.17
C LYS A 513 -18.51 -2.03 39.02
N ASP A 514 -18.67 -3.03 39.88
CA ASP A 514 -19.96 -3.67 40.02
C ASP A 514 -20.98 -2.75 40.72
N GLN A 515 -22.20 -3.26 40.92
CA GLN A 515 -23.29 -2.49 41.54
C GLN A 515 -22.99 -2.05 42.99
N ASP A 516 -22.01 -2.69 43.62
CA ASP A 516 -21.60 -2.41 45.00
C ASP A 516 -20.37 -1.47 45.08
N GLY A 517 -19.89 -0.97 43.93
CA GLY A 517 -18.77 -0.06 43.83
C GLY A 517 -17.40 -0.72 43.90
N LYS A 518 -17.33 -2.03 43.71
CA LYS A 518 -16.09 -2.82 43.68
C LYS A 518 -15.47 -2.82 42.31
N LEU A 519 -14.15 -3.06 42.27
CA LEU A 519 -13.47 -3.29 40.99
C LEU A 519 -13.95 -4.59 40.37
N ALA A 520 -14.65 -4.49 39.26
CA ALA A 520 -15.11 -5.67 38.53
C ALA A 520 -13.92 -6.58 38.18
N GLY A 521 -14.06 -7.87 38.50
CA GLY A 521 -13.06 -8.89 38.20
C GLY A 521 -12.02 -9.13 39.29
N PHE A 522 -11.90 -8.28 40.32
CA PHE A 522 -11.00 -8.53 41.43
C PHE A 522 -11.74 -9.18 42.62
N THR A 523 -11.06 -10.14 43.29
CA THR A 523 -11.65 -11.03 44.28
C THR A 523 -11.26 -10.77 45.71
N ASN A 524 -10.23 -9.96 45.96
CA ASN A 524 -9.90 -9.55 47.31
C ASN A 524 -10.85 -8.45 47.77
N GLU A 525 -11.94 -8.93 48.23
CA GLU A 525 -13.02 -8.17 48.82
C GLU A 525 -13.05 -8.24 50.32
N PRO A 526 -13.45 -7.13 50.84
CA PRO A 526 -13.15 -5.80 50.31
C PRO A 526 -11.69 -5.51 50.61
N VAL A 527 -10.98 -4.87 49.70
CA VAL A 527 -9.85 -4.08 50.17
C VAL A 527 -10.42 -3.29 51.35
N ASN A 528 -9.97 -3.57 52.55
CA ASN A 528 -10.48 -2.83 53.69
C ASN A 528 -9.98 -1.39 53.55
N LEU A 529 -10.85 -0.55 53.00
CA LEU A 529 -10.53 0.84 52.73
C LEU A 529 -10.05 1.56 53.99
N ASP A 530 -10.54 1.15 55.17
CA ASP A 530 -10.09 1.72 56.45
C ASP A 530 -8.66 1.33 56.81
N GLU A 531 -8.22 0.12 56.47
CA GLU A 531 -6.81 -0.27 56.61
C GLU A 531 -5.93 0.38 55.57
N TYR A 532 -6.43 0.50 54.36
CA TYR A 532 -5.77 1.21 53.29
C TYR A 532 -5.55 2.69 53.66
N TYR A 533 -6.58 3.39 54.11
CA TYR A 533 -6.47 4.79 54.53
C TYR A 533 -5.54 5.00 55.69
N ARG A 534 -5.48 4.08 56.65
CA ARG A 534 -4.51 4.14 57.73
C ARG A 534 -3.06 4.00 57.26
N PHE A 535 -2.84 3.18 56.23
CA PHE A 535 -1.51 3.00 55.67
C PHE A 535 -1.04 4.27 54.93
N TYR A 536 -1.94 4.95 54.24
CA TYR A 536 -1.67 6.16 53.48
C TYR A 536 -2.13 7.44 54.22
N GLU A 537 -2.06 7.46 55.50
CA GLU A 537 -2.44 8.62 56.30
C GLU A 537 -1.74 9.88 55.76
N GLY A 538 -2.54 10.85 55.27
CA GLY A 538 -2.07 12.08 54.64
C GLY A 538 -2.05 12.12 53.12
N LYS A 539 -2.27 11.00 52.40
CA LYS A 539 -2.49 11.03 50.95
C LYS A 539 -3.95 11.41 50.63
N LYS A 540 -4.13 12.36 49.77
CA LYS A 540 -5.47 12.76 49.28
C LYS A 540 -5.96 11.73 48.29
N TYR A 541 -6.62 10.71 48.76
CA TYR A 541 -7.41 9.83 47.90
C TYR A 541 -8.88 10.26 47.95
N LEU A 542 -9.42 10.56 46.81
CA LEU A 542 -10.87 10.80 46.66
C LEU A 542 -11.52 9.47 46.35
N ASP A 543 -12.14 8.85 47.36
CA ASP A 543 -13.06 7.76 47.11
C ASP A 543 -14.21 8.30 46.24
N PRO A 544 -14.35 7.84 44.98
CA PRO A 544 -15.40 8.34 44.10
C PRO A 544 -16.82 8.01 44.60
N ASN A 545 -16.95 7.14 45.61
CA ASN A 545 -18.24 6.84 46.25
C ASN A 545 -18.44 7.63 47.56
N LYS A 546 -17.43 8.32 48.02
CA LYS A 546 -17.56 9.17 49.21
C LYS A 546 -18.19 10.49 48.76
N LYS A 547 -19.50 10.64 49.00
CA LYS A 547 -20.14 11.96 48.95
C LYS A 547 -19.43 12.83 49.98
N GLU A 548 -18.90 13.99 49.52
CA GLU A 548 -18.46 15.03 50.45
C GLU A 548 -19.63 15.30 51.41
N GLU A 549 -19.41 15.05 52.70
CA GLU A 549 -20.31 15.49 53.76
C GLU A 549 -20.15 16.99 53.98
#